data_098e82d3c0f0977fcc55b051c38add61
#
_entry.id   098e82d3c0f0977fcc55b051c38add61
#
_cell.length_a   1.000
_cell.length_b   1.000
_cell.length_c   1.000
_cell.angle_alpha   90.00
_cell.angle_beta   90.00
_cell.angle_gamma   90.00
#
_symmetry.space_group_name_H-M   'P 1'
#
loop_
_entity.id
_entity.type
_entity.pdbx_description
1 polymer ?
#
loop_
_entity_poly.entity_id
_entity_poly.type
_entity_poly.pdbx_seq_one_letter_code
_entity_poly.pdbx_strand_id
1 'polypeptide(L)'
;MPKCLVLSGHPLTPSFSAALADSYAEMMSSAGVTVRRVDLAGMDVPASIPNRLPGDDEMRGDIAAFWDDMVWADHVVIVHPLWWGGMPAKLKALFDIVLQMGRAYRYDGATPLPLGLLKGRSARVIVTSDTPAWFMALIYGNAHFRIIKNQILRFVGFGPIRTTHLSMIRHSTPEQRANMLEKVVAAARKDAERLNRLKTKMAA
;
A
#
# COMPACT_ATOMS: atom_id res chain seq x y z
N MET A 1 14.74 -6.29 -14.23
CA MET A 1 13.39 -5.70 -14.35
C MET A 1 12.99 -5.11 -13.00
N PRO A 2 12.26 -3.99 -12.95
CA PRO A 2 11.69 -3.48 -11.70
C PRO A 2 10.66 -4.44 -11.12
N LYS A 3 10.44 -4.37 -9.81
CA LYS A 3 9.59 -5.28 -9.04
C LYS A 3 8.50 -4.50 -8.33
N CYS A 4 7.25 -4.92 -8.44
CA CYS A 4 6.10 -4.25 -7.83
C CYS A 4 5.26 -5.25 -7.03
N LEU A 5 4.96 -4.90 -5.77
CA LEU A 5 3.94 -5.58 -4.97
C LEU A 5 2.65 -4.76 -5.04
N VAL A 6 1.53 -5.40 -5.38
CA VAL A 6 0.19 -4.79 -5.36
C VAL A 6 -0.67 -5.50 -4.34
N LEU A 7 -1.03 -4.80 -3.26
CA LEU A 7 -1.91 -5.29 -2.20
C LEU A 7 -3.33 -4.74 -2.38
N SER A 8 -4.32 -5.62 -2.54
CA SER A 8 -5.72 -5.28 -2.26
C SER A 8 -5.97 -5.39 -0.77
N GLY A 9 -6.11 -4.26 -0.12
CA GLY A 9 -6.31 -4.15 1.33
C GLY A 9 -7.78 -4.15 1.75
N HIS A 10 -8.70 -4.59 0.89
CA HIS A 10 -10.10 -4.82 1.27
C HIS A 10 -10.22 -6.19 1.95
N PRO A 11 -10.89 -6.29 3.13
CA PRO A 11 -11.00 -7.55 3.86
C PRO A 11 -11.98 -8.56 3.24
N LEU A 12 -12.75 -8.14 2.23
CA LEU A 12 -13.75 -8.97 1.54
C LEU A 12 -13.50 -8.97 0.03
N THR A 13 -13.88 -10.07 -0.63
CA THR A 13 -13.89 -10.23 -2.09
C THR A 13 -15.23 -10.83 -2.54
N PRO A 14 -15.83 -10.41 -3.69
CA PRO A 14 -15.32 -9.37 -4.59
C PRO A 14 -15.44 -7.96 -4.01
N SER A 15 -14.55 -7.06 -4.45
CA SER A 15 -14.58 -5.65 -4.05
C SER A 15 -14.07 -4.72 -5.16
N PHE A 16 -14.50 -3.46 -5.14
CA PHE A 16 -13.99 -2.47 -6.10
C PHE A 16 -12.50 -2.18 -5.88
N SER A 17 -12.02 -2.26 -4.64
CA SER A 17 -10.59 -2.17 -4.33
C SER A 17 -9.78 -3.29 -5.00
N ALA A 18 -10.31 -4.52 -5.06
CA ALA A 18 -9.68 -5.62 -5.77
C ALA A 18 -9.59 -5.33 -7.28
N ALA A 19 -10.69 -4.89 -7.92
CA ALA A 19 -10.71 -4.52 -9.33
C ALA A 19 -9.71 -3.40 -9.67
N LEU A 20 -9.59 -2.38 -8.79
CA LEU A 20 -8.58 -1.32 -8.94
C LEU A 20 -7.15 -1.85 -8.82
N ALA A 21 -6.91 -2.78 -7.89
CA ALA A 21 -5.61 -3.41 -7.72
C ALA A 21 -5.24 -4.30 -8.91
N ASP A 22 -6.20 -5.02 -9.47
CA ASP A 22 -6.01 -5.84 -10.67
C ASP A 22 -5.66 -4.98 -11.89
N SER A 23 -6.42 -3.91 -12.15
CA SER A 23 -6.12 -2.97 -13.24
C SER A 23 -4.76 -2.29 -13.10
N TYR A 24 -4.34 -1.99 -11.85
CA TYR A 24 -3.01 -1.46 -11.60
C TYR A 24 -1.92 -2.51 -11.91
N ALA A 25 -2.11 -3.75 -11.44
CA ALA A 25 -1.17 -4.86 -11.63
C ALA A 25 -0.99 -5.21 -13.12
N GLU A 26 -2.08 -5.28 -13.87
CA GLU A 26 -2.08 -5.54 -15.31
C GLU A 26 -1.30 -4.47 -16.08
N MET A 27 -1.53 -3.17 -15.77
CA MET A 27 -0.80 -2.07 -16.39
C MET A 27 0.69 -2.11 -16.06
N MET A 28 1.07 -2.44 -14.83
CA MET A 28 2.47 -2.59 -14.43
C MET A 28 3.14 -3.72 -15.20
N SER A 29 2.48 -4.88 -15.30
CA SER A 29 2.97 -6.05 -16.02
C SER A 29 3.15 -5.76 -17.52
N SER A 30 2.17 -5.12 -18.16
CA SER A 30 2.24 -4.72 -19.57
C SER A 30 3.36 -3.72 -19.88
N ALA A 31 3.79 -2.95 -18.86
CA ALA A 31 4.90 -2.01 -18.95
C ALA A 31 6.27 -2.64 -18.60
N GLY A 32 6.37 -3.96 -18.50
CA GLY A 32 7.63 -4.69 -18.27
C GLY A 32 8.09 -4.68 -16.79
N VAL A 33 7.19 -4.49 -15.84
CA VAL A 33 7.45 -4.60 -14.40
C VAL A 33 7.06 -6.00 -13.93
N THR A 34 7.91 -6.66 -13.16
CA THR A 34 7.54 -7.93 -12.50
C THR A 34 6.60 -7.64 -11.34
N VAL A 35 5.40 -8.23 -11.36
CA VAL A 35 4.35 -7.95 -10.37
C VAL A 35 4.07 -9.18 -9.51
N ARG A 36 3.95 -8.96 -8.20
CA ARG A 36 3.29 -9.88 -7.25
C ARG A 36 2.01 -9.23 -6.77
N ARG A 37 0.92 -9.97 -6.80
CA ARG A 37 -0.41 -9.51 -6.40
C ARG A 37 -0.85 -10.26 -5.15
N VAL A 38 -1.21 -9.54 -4.10
CA VAL A 38 -1.69 -10.09 -2.83
C VAL A 38 -3.09 -9.57 -2.54
N ASP A 39 -3.97 -10.44 -2.07
CA ASP A 39 -5.33 -10.10 -1.66
C ASP A 39 -5.52 -10.36 -0.16
N LEU A 40 -5.72 -9.28 0.59
CA LEU A 40 -5.94 -9.36 2.04
C LEU A 40 -7.16 -10.21 2.41
N ALA A 41 -8.18 -10.29 1.53
CA ALA A 41 -9.39 -11.03 1.81
C ALA A 41 -9.11 -12.52 2.07
N GLY A 42 -8.17 -13.11 1.30
CA GLY A 42 -7.79 -14.52 1.42
C GLY A 42 -6.75 -14.83 2.51
N MET A 43 -6.09 -13.80 3.06
CA MET A 43 -5.03 -14.01 4.05
C MET A 43 -5.61 -14.36 5.43
N ASP A 44 -4.94 -15.25 6.15
CA ASP A 44 -5.18 -15.49 7.58
C ASP A 44 -4.38 -14.47 8.41
N VAL A 45 -5.06 -13.39 8.83
CA VAL A 45 -4.46 -12.32 9.64
C VAL A 45 -5.20 -12.26 10.97
N PRO A 46 -4.50 -12.47 12.11
CA PRO A 46 -5.09 -12.33 13.45
C PRO A 46 -5.71 -10.95 13.65
N ALA A 47 -6.86 -10.89 14.32
CA ALA A 47 -7.57 -9.64 14.58
C ALA A 47 -6.80 -8.69 15.52
N SER A 48 -5.89 -9.23 16.31
CA SER A 48 -5.03 -8.49 17.23
C SER A 48 -3.67 -9.18 17.34
N ILE A 49 -2.65 -8.42 17.74
CA ILE A 49 -1.34 -8.95 18.07
C ILE A 49 -1.49 -9.76 19.37
N PRO A 50 -1.24 -11.08 19.37
CA PRO A 50 -1.46 -11.92 20.55
C PRO A 50 -0.46 -11.63 21.67
N ASN A 51 0.72 -11.09 21.37
CA ASN A 51 1.77 -10.75 22.31
C ASN A 51 2.23 -9.29 22.14
N ARG A 52 2.82 -8.75 23.21
CA ARG A 52 3.29 -7.35 23.25
C ARG A 52 4.41 -7.05 22.24
N LEU A 53 5.16 -8.07 21.85
CA LEU A 53 6.13 -8.06 20.76
C LEU A 53 5.85 -9.31 19.93
N PRO A 54 5.35 -9.18 18.69
CA PRO A 54 5.18 -10.31 17.80
C PRO A 54 6.54 -11.01 17.62
N GLY A 55 6.61 -12.25 18.03
CA GLY A 55 7.75 -13.12 17.79
C GLY A 55 7.73 -13.67 16.37
N ASP A 56 8.62 -14.61 16.10
CA ASP A 56 8.67 -15.29 14.80
C ASP A 56 7.41 -16.14 14.54
N ASP A 57 6.66 -16.42 15.60
CA ASP A 57 5.45 -17.23 15.53
C ASP A 57 4.29 -16.57 14.76
N GLU A 58 4.16 -15.24 14.79
CA GLU A 58 3.16 -14.53 14.02
C GLU A 58 3.58 -14.27 12.56
N MET A 59 4.87 -14.44 12.26
CA MET A 59 5.43 -14.31 10.92
C MET A 59 5.44 -15.66 10.19
N ARG A 60 4.24 -16.24 10.00
CA ARG A 60 4.05 -17.52 9.31
C ARG A 60 3.09 -17.38 8.14
N GLY A 61 3.09 -18.39 7.28
CA GLY A 61 2.13 -18.49 6.18
C GLY A 61 2.05 -17.21 5.34
N ASP A 62 0.84 -16.72 5.15
CA ASP A 62 0.56 -15.56 4.31
C ASP A 62 1.23 -14.26 4.81
N ILE A 63 1.40 -14.12 6.12
CA ILE A 63 2.04 -12.93 6.71
C ILE A 63 3.53 -12.90 6.39
N ALA A 64 4.21 -14.04 6.53
CA ALA A 64 5.62 -14.17 6.15
C ALA A 64 5.80 -13.95 4.64
N ALA A 65 4.98 -14.58 3.82
CA ALA A 65 5.00 -14.40 2.37
C ALA A 65 4.78 -12.93 1.97
N PHE A 66 3.84 -12.24 2.61
CA PHE A 66 3.60 -10.81 2.38
C PHE A 66 4.81 -9.95 2.77
N TRP A 67 5.47 -10.25 3.90
CA TRP A 67 6.70 -9.57 4.29
C TRP A 67 7.81 -9.76 3.25
N ASP A 68 8.03 -10.99 2.81
CA ASP A 68 9.03 -11.30 1.78
C ASP A 68 8.73 -10.57 0.47
N ASP A 69 7.46 -10.49 0.08
CA ASP A 69 7.01 -9.71 -1.08
C ASP A 69 7.24 -8.21 -0.92
N MET A 70 7.03 -7.67 0.29
CA MET A 70 7.30 -6.26 0.60
C MET A 70 8.81 -5.94 0.53
N VAL A 71 9.65 -6.83 1.03
CA VAL A 71 11.11 -6.70 0.96
C VAL A 71 11.63 -6.88 -0.46
N TRP A 72 11.04 -7.79 -1.23
CA TRP A 72 11.41 -8.05 -2.63
C TRP A 72 11.09 -6.87 -3.56
N ALA A 73 10.02 -6.10 -3.29
CA ALA A 73 9.53 -5.07 -4.18
C ALA A 73 10.40 -3.80 -4.20
N ASP A 74 10.57 -3.18 -5.37
CA ASP A 74 11.08 -1.81 -5.54
C ASP A 74 9.95 -0.77 -5.35
N HIS A 75 8.70 -1.20 -5.56
CA HIS A 75 7.49 -0.38 -5.45
C HIS A 75 6.35 -1.16 -4.82
N VAL A 76 5.69 -0.56 -3.83
CA VAL A 76 4.54 -1.17 -3.15
C VAL A 76 3.30 -0.33 -3.38
N VAL A 77 2.23 -0.99 -3.81
CA VAL A 77 0.91 -0.37 -4.01
C VAL A 77 -0.06 -0.95 -3.02
N ILE A 78 -0.77 -0.08 -2.32
CA ILE A 78 -1.77 -0.44 -1.34
C ILE A 78 -3.10 0.16 -1.78
N VAL A 79 -4.08 -0.67 -2.10
CA VAL A 79 -5.43 -0.26 -2.49
C VAL A 79 -6.40 -0.66 -1.39
N HIS A 80 -7.06 0.30 -0.75
CA HIS A 80 -7.98 -0.02 0.35
C HIS A 80 -9.14 0.97 0.48
N PRO A 81 -10.27 0.57 1.07
CA PRO A 81 -11.35 1.49 1.41
C PRO A 81 -10.98 2.29 2.66
N LEU A 82 -11.55 3.50 2.77
CA LEU A 82 -11.49 4.29 3.98
C LEU A 82 -12.69 3.92 4.87
N TRP A 83 -12.43 3.32 6.01
CA TRP A 83 -13.43 2.97 7.01
C TRP A 83 -13.16 3.73 8.30
N TRP A 84 -14.15 4.50 8.76
CA TRP A 84 -14.06 5.29 10.01
C TRP A 84 -12.78 6.14 10.11
N GLY A 85 -12.42 6.79 9.00
CA GLY A 85 -11.23 7.65 8.94
C GLY A 85 -9.88 6.91 8.83
N GLY A 86 -9.88 5.58 8.78
CA GLY A 86 -8.69 4.73 8.74
C GLY A 86 -8.75 3.64 7.67
N MET A 87 -7.74 2.79 7.66
CA MET A 87 -7.74 1.55 6.89
C MET A 87 -8.58 0.48 7.60
N PRO A 88 -9.06 -0.55 6.88
CA PRO A 88 -9.73 -1.69 7.50
C PRO A 88 -8.91 -2.33 8.62
N ALA A 89 -9.58 -2.80 9.69
CA ALA A 89 -8.91 -3.39 10.85
C ALA A 89 -7.95 -4.53 10.48
N LYS A 90 -8.34 -5.42 9.55
CA LYS A 90 -7.49 -6.52 9.07
C LYS A 90 -6.21 -6.01 8.39
N LEU A 91 -6.28 -4.90 7.61
CA LEU A 91 -5.12 -4.28 7.01
C LEU A 91 -4.20 -3.65 8.06
N LYS A 92 -4.80 -3.00 9.08
CA LYS A 92 -4.04 -2.44 10.19
C LYS A 92 -3.34 -3.54 10.99
N ALA A 93 -4.04 -4.64 11.29
CA ALA A 93 -3.46 -5.80 11.97
C ALA A 93 -2.27 -6.41 11.20
N LEU A 94 -2.40 -6.57 9.88
CA LEU A 94 -1.27 -7.01 9.04
C LEU A 94 -0.06 -6.08 9.20
N PHE A 95 -0.25 -4.75 9.14
CA PHE A 95 0.85 -3.80 9.31
C PHE A 95 1.42 -3.81 10.71
N ASP A 96 0.60 -3.97 11.75
CA ASP A 96 1.06 -4.06 13.13
C ASP A 96 1.94 -5.29 13.36
N ILE A 97 1.71 -6.39 12.62
CA ILE A 97 2.53 -7.60 12.71
C ILE A 97 3.82 -7.47 11.89
N VAL A 98 3.75 -6.98 10.65
CA VAL A 98 4.93 -6.98 9.77
C VAL A 98 5.88 -5.80 10.00
N LEU A 99 5.39 -4.63 10.44
CA LEU A 99 6.19 -3.41 10.59
C LEU A 99 6.80 -3.28 12.01
N GLN A 100 7.45 -4.33 12.48
CA GLN A 100 8.03 -4.38 13.82
C GLN A 100 9.46 -3.83 13.89
N MET A 101 9.86 -3.42 15.10
CA MET A 101 11.24 -3.03 15.42
C MET A 101 12.21 -4.20 15.15
N GLY A 102 13.40 -3.88 14.65
CA GLY A 102 14.40 -4.87 14.23
C GLY A 102 14.19 -5.40 12.82
N ARG A 103 12.94 -5.31 12.29
CA ARG A 103 12.57 -5.80 10.96
C ARG A 103 12.27 -4.64 9.98
N ALA A 104 11.33 -3.76 10.29
CA ALA A 104 10.96 -2.64 9.43
C ALA A 104 11.66 -1.32 9.80
N TYR A 105 12.05 -1.18 11.05
CA TYR A 105 12.79 -0.03 11.57
C TYR A 105 13.64 -0.42 12.78
N ARG A 106 14.62 0.44 13.14
CA ARG A 106 15.42 0.30 14.36
C ARG A 106 15.79 1.66 14.91
N TYR A 107 16.18 1.71 16.18
CA TYR A 107 16.84 2.85 16.79
C TYR A 107 18.35 2.56 16.84
N ASP A 108 19.16 3.50 16.40
CA ASP A 108 20.63 3.39 16.44
C ASP A 108 21.27 4.08 17.64
N GLY A 109 20.45 4.73 18.48
CA GLY A 109 20.88 5.47 19.66
C GLY A 109 21.51 6.83 19.40
N ALA A 110 21.83 7.16 18.14
CA ALA A 110 22.43 8.44 17.78
C ALA A 110 21.41 9.58 17.72
N THR A 111 20.15 9.24 17.44
CA THR A 111 19.04 10.19 17.44
C THR A 111 17.78 9.56 18.06
N PRO A 112 16.83 10.36 18.58
CA PRO A 112 15.53 9.84 19.03
C PRO A 112 14.63 9.36 17.89
N LEU A 113 15.03 9.59 16.62
CA LEU A 113 14.25 9.23 15.45
C LEU A 113 14.60 7.82 14.98
N PRO A 114 13.61 7.01 14.57
CA PRO A 114 13.86 5.68 14.06
C PRO A 114 14.51 5.71 12.67
N LEU A 115 15.34 4.74 12.41
CA LEU A 115 15.90 4.45 11.11
C LEU A 115 15.02 3.42 10.39
N GLY A 116 14.29 3.83 9.36
CA GLY A 116 13.52 2.92 8.51
C GLY A 116 14.44 1.98 7.70
N LEU A 117 14.10 0.70 7.68
CA LEU A 117 14.91 -0.34 7.03
C LEU A 117 14.44 -0.67 5.60
N LEU A 118 13.26 -0.18 5.18
CA LEU A 118 12.71 -0.39 3.84
C LEU A 118 13.09 0.74 2.85
N LYS A 119 14.27 1.32 3.02
CA LYS A 119 14.80 2.39 2.14
C LYS A 119 15.00 1.91 0.71
N GLY A 120 14.98 2.86 -0.24
CA GLY A 120 15.15 2.58 -1.66
C GLY A 120 13.86 2.12 -2.37
N ARG A 121 12.78 1.96 -1.64
CA ARG A 121 11.47 1.57 -2.16
C ARG A 121 10.53 2.75 -2.25
N SER A 122 9.75 2.82 -3.32
CA SER A 122 8.66 3.79 -3.45
C SER A 122 7.31 3.16 -3.15
N ALA A 123 6.28 3.98 -2.89
CA ALA A 123 4.95 3.47 -2.65
C ALA A 123 3.85 4.32 -3.30
N ARG A 124 2.71 3.68 -3.59
CA ARG A 124 1.44 4.34 -3.91
C ARG A 124 0.34 3.82 -3.00
N VAL A 125 -0.47 4.73 -2.47
CA VAL A 125 -1.68 4.39 -1.72
C VAL A 125 -2.88 4.88 -2.50
N ILE A 126 -3.78 3.97 -2.84
CA ILE A 126 -5.04 4.24 -3.53
C ILE A 126 -6.14 4.01 -2.52
N VAL A 127 -6.90 5.06 -2.21
CA VAL A 127 -7.95 5.02 -1.20
C VAL A 127 -9.29 5.28 -1.83
N THR A 128 -10.25 4.40 -1.60
CA THR A 128 -11.66 4.60 -1.98
C THR A 128 -12.45 5.07 -0.77
N SER A 129 -13.38 6.02 -0.96
CA SER A 129 -14.25 6.50 0.12
C SER A 129 -15.58 7.03 -0.42
N ASP A 130 -16.56 7.19 0.48
CA ASP A 130 -17.80 7.89 0.18
C ASP A 130 -17.70 9.40 0.48
N THR A 131 -16.67 9.82 1.20
CA THR A 131 -16.43 11.23 1.52
C THR A 131 -15.98 12.00 0.28
N PRO A 132 -16.63 13.15 -0.06
CA PRO A 132 -16.19 14.00 -1.16
C PRO A 132 -14.74 14.46 -0.98
N ALA A 133 -14.00 14.58 -2.07
CA ALA A 133 -12.58 14.92 -2.02
C ALA A 133 -12.31 16.29 -1.35
N TRP A 134 -13.17 17.30 -1.61
CA TRP A 134 -13.05 18.61 -0.99
C TRP A 134 -13.27 18.57 0.54
N PHE A 135 -14.25 17.75 1.00
CA PHE A 135 -14.52 17.58 2.43
C PHE A 135 -13.35 16.88 3.12
N MET A 136 -12.81 15.83 2.50
CA MET A 136 -11.60 15.15 2.96
C MET A 136 -10.42 16.10 3.12
N ALA A 137 -10.24 17.02 2.15
CA ALA A 137 -9.12 17.95 2.17
C ALA A 137 -9.30 19.09 3.19
N LEU A 138 -10.47 19.75 3.19
CA LEU A 138 -10.69 20.99 3.95
C LEU A 138 -11.12 20.71 5.38
N ILE A 139 -12.02 19.74 5.59
CA ILE A 139 -12.58 19.47 6.92
C ILE A 139 -11.73 18.45 7.67
N TYR A 140 -11.36 17.34 7.01
CA TYR A 140 -10.56 16.30 7.64
C TYR A 140 -9.04 16.49 7.43
N GLY A 141 -8.60 17.56 6.74
CA GLY A 141 -7.18 17.89 6.56
C GLY A 141 -6.35 16.75 5.92
N ASN A 142 -7.00 15.88 5.14
CA ASN A 142 -6.37 14.68 4.59
C ASN A 142 -5.70 13.80 5.67
N ALA A 143 -6.27 13.73 6.88
CA ALA A 143 -5.64 13.10 8.04
C ALA A 143 -5.17 11.66 7.76
N HIS A 144 -6.02 10.83 7.14
CA HIS A 144 -5.65 9.46 6.80
C HIS A 144 -4.44 9.38 5.86
N PHE A 145 -4.40 10.22 4.82
CA PHE A 145 -3.26 10.26 3.89
C PHE A 145 -1.97 10.72 4.57
N ARG A 146 -2.08 11.62 5.52
CA ARG A 146 -0.93 12.09 6.33
C ARG A 146 -0.40 11.00 7.24
N ILE A 147 -1.29 10.23 7.88
CA ILE A 147 -0.92 9.11 8.75
C ILE A 147 -0.22 8.01 7.93
N ILE A 148 -0.89 7.47 6.91
CA ILE A 148 -0.33 6.35 6.15
C ILE A 148 0.98 6.73 5.44
N LYS A 149 1.07 7.95 4.91
CA LYS A 149 2.27 8.44 4.24
C LYS A 149 3.43 8.70 5.20
N ASN A 150 3.18 9.41 6.31
CA ASN A 150 4.26 9.94 7.15
C ASN A 150 4.56 9.05 8.36
N GLN A 151 3.50 8.52 9.02
CA GLN A 151 3.66 7.76 10.26
C GLN A 151 3.78 6.25 10.04
N ILE A 152 3.43 5.75 8.85
CA ILE A 152 3.58 4.34 8.52
C ILE A 152 4.68 4.17 7.47
N LEU A 153 4.43 4.54 6.22
CA LEU A 153 5.34 4.19 5.12
C LEU A 153 6.68 4.94 5.19
N ARG A 154 6.66 6.26 5.42
CA ARG A 154 7.91 7.03 5.54
C ARG A 154 8.69 6.64 6.79
N PHE A 155 8.01 6.34 7.88
CA PHE A 155 8.63 5.90 9.14
C PHE A 155 9.48 4.64 8.94
N VAL A 156 9.01 3.68 8.16
CA VAL A 156 9.77 2.45 7.85
C VAL A 156 10.72 2.59 6.66
N GLY A 157 10.81 3.77 6.04
CA GLY A 157 11.84 4.08 5.05
C GLY A 157 11.37 4.20 3.60
N PHE A 158 10.08 4.03 3.30
CA PHE A 158 9.58 4.23 1.92
C PHE A 158 9.72 5.69 1.46
N GLY A 159 10.07 5.87 0.21
CA GLY A 159 10.07 7.17 -0.48
C GLY A 159 10.53 7.06 -1.94
N PRO A 160 9.91 7.81 -2.85
CA PRO A 160 8.74 8.69 -2.69
C PRO A 160 7.42 7.94 -2.51
N ILE A 161 6.45 8.55 -1.80
CA ILE A 161 5.12 8.01 -1.57
C ILE A 161 4.07 8.89 -2.26
N ARG A 162 3.23 8.27 -3.10
CA ARG A 162 2.13 8.93 -3.82
C ARG A 162 0.79 8.44 -3.33
N THR A 163 -0.21 9.32 -3.38
CA THR A 163 -1.58 9.00 -2.99
C THR A 163 -2.54 9.26 -4.14
N THR A 164 -3.59 8.45 -4.23
CA THR A 164 -4.72 8.63 -5.15
C THR A 164 -6.00 8.45 -4.35
N HIS A 165 -6.87 9.45 -4.36
CA HIS A 165 -8.18 9.39 -3.72
C HIS A 165 -9.25 9.19 -4.79
N LEU A 166 -10.08 8.18 -4.60
CA LEU A 166 -11.28 7.90 -5.39
C LEU A 166 -12.48 8.05 -4.45
N SER A 167 -13.22 9.12 -4.63
CA SER A 167 -14.31 9.53 -3.73
C SER A 167 -15.68 9.19 -4.28
N MET A 168 -16.72 9.22 -3.42
CA MET A 168 -18.13 9.03 -3.79
C MET A 168 -18.44 7.64 -4.40
N ILE A 169 -17.82 6.57 -3.84
CA ILE A 169 -17.92 5.22 -4.41
C ILE A 169 -19.34 4.65 -4.36
N ARG A 170 -20.04 4.82 -3.22
CA ARG A 170 -21.38 4.25 -2.99
C ARG A 170 -22.39 4.68 -4.05
N HIS A 171 -22.33 5.93 -4.44
CA HIS A 171 -23.27 6.55 -5.38
C HIS A 171 -22.72 6.66 -6.81
N SER A 172 -21.57 6.02 -7.09
CA SER A 172 -20.97 6.07 -8.42
C SER A 172 -21.72 5.21 -9.42
N THR A 173 -21.92 5.75 -10.62
CA THR A 173 -22.44 5.01 -11.77
C THR A 173 -21.39 4.05 -12.33
N PRO A 174 -21.78 3.05 -13.15
CA PRO A 174 -20.82 2.19 -13.85
C PRO A 174 -19.78 2.98 -14.68
N GLU A 175 -20.22 4.06 -15.34
CA GLU A 175 -19.34 4.94 -16.12
C GLU A 175 -18.34 5.68 -15.23
N GLN A 176 -18.78 6.22 -14.09
CA GLN A 176 -17.87 6.85 -13.13
C GLN A 176 -16.84 5.86 -12.56
N ARG A 177 -17.22 4.58 -12.34
CA ARG A 177 -16.29 3.53 -11.92
C ARG A 177 -15.30 3.19 -13.02
N ALA A 178 -15.72 3.15 -14.28
CA ALA A 178 -14.81 2.98 -15.41
C ALA A 178 -13.76 4.11 -15.46
N ASN A 179 -14.18 5.36 -15.32
CA ASN A 179 -13.27 6.50 -15.24
C ASN A 179 -12.30 6.44 -14.05
N MET A 180 -12.71 5.86 -12.91
CA MET A 180 -11.83 5.62 -11.78
C MET A 180 -10.78 4.54 -12.08
N LEU A 181 -11.15 3.48 -12.79
CA LEU A 181 -10.22 2.44 -13.25
C LEU A 181 -9.19 3.05 -14.21
N GLU A 182 -9.62 3.85 -15.19
CA GLU A 182 -8.71 4.54 -16.11
C GLU A 182 -7.73 5.47 -15.38
N LYS A 183 -8.21 6.20 -14.36
CA LYS A 183 -7.35 7.04 -13.51
C LYS A 183 -6.27 6.21 -12.79
N VAL A 184 -6.62 5.00 -12.34
CA VAL A 184 -5.68 4.09 -11.69
C VAL A 184 -4.68 3.53 -12.69
N VAL A 185 -5.12 3.13 -13.88
CA VAL A 185 -4.27 2.69 -15.00
C VAL A 185 -3.27 3.79 -15.39
N ALA A 186 -3.72 5.03 -15.51
CA ALA A 186 -2.84 6.17 -15.81
C ALA A 186 -1.81 6.42 -14.69
N ALA A 187 -2.18 6.21 -13.44
CA ALA A 187 -1.26 6.30 -12.31
C ALA A 187 -0.21 5.16 -12.33
N ALA A 188 -0.63 3.93 -12.65
CA ALA A 188 0.25 2.77 -12.80
C ALA A 188 1.27 2.98 -13.92
N ARG A 189 0.83 3.46 -15.08
CA ARG A 189 1.72 3.78 -16.22
C ARG A 189 2.82 4.76 -15.82
N LYS A 190 2.45 5.86 -15.14
CA LYS A 190 3.43 6.85 -14.66
C LYS A 190 4.42 6.27 -13.64
N ASP A 191 3.98 5.34 -12.80
CA ASP A 191 4.86 4.70 -11.83
C ASP A 191 5.78 3.68 -12.51
N ALA A 192 5.29 2.89 -13.48
CA ALA A 192 6.11 1.99 -14.28
C ALA A 192 7.22 2.73 -15.05
N GLU A 193 6.89 3.85 -15.71
CA GLU A 193 7.87 4.70 -16.40
C GLU A 193 8.97 5.21 -15.46
N ARG A 194 8.61 5.59 -14.22
CA ARG A 194 9.60 6.03 -13.23
C ARG A 194 10.51 4.90 -12.76
N LEU A 195 9.92 3.74 -12.49
CA LEU A 195 10.68 2.57 -12.07
C LEU A 195 11.66 2.11 -13.15
N ASN A 196 11.22 2.05 -14.41
CA ASN A 196 12.06 1.68 -15.54
C ASN A 196 13.22 2.66 -15.71
N ARG A 197 12.97 3.98 -15.64
CA ARG A 197 14.03 5.01 -15.69
C ARG A 197 15.05 4.89 -14.56
N LEU A 198 14.60 4.59 -13.33
CA LEU A 198 15.51 4.43 -12.20
C LEU A 198 16.41 3.21 -12.39
N LYS A 199 15.87 2.08 -12.84
CA LYS A 199 16.67 0.87 -13.11
C LYS A 199 17.69 1.07 -14.23
N THR A 200 17.31 1.77 -15.31
CA THR A 200 18.27 2.10 -16.40
C THR A 200 19.43 2.95 -15.88
N LYS A 201 19.16 3.96 -15.04
CA LYS A 201 20.21 4.80 -14.45
C LYS A 201 21.12 4.06 -13.48
N MET A 202 20.65 3.01 -12.82
CA MET A 202 21.48 2.20 -11.90
C MET A 202 22.31 1.13 -12.63
N ALA A 203 21.97 0.82 -13.88
CA ALA A 203 22.66 -0.14 -14.71
C ALA A 203 23.71 0.52 -15.67
N ALA A 204 23.65 1.83 -15.82
CA ALA A 204 24.62 2.66 -16.57
C ALA A 204 25.70 3.23 -15.65
#